data_e3b24faf79713110289144e0afb8aa5c
#
_entry.id   e3b24faf79713110289144e0afb8aa5c
#
_cell.length_a   1.000
_cell.length_b   1.000
_cell.length_c   1.000
_cell.angle_alpha   90.00
_cell.angle_beta   90.00
_cell.angle_gamma   90.00
#
_symmetry.space_group_name_H-M   'P 1'
#
loop_
_entity.id
_entity.type
_entity.pdbx_description
1 polymer ?
#
loop_
_entity_poly.entity_id
_entity_poly.type
_entity_poly.pdbx_seq_one_letter_code
_entity_poly.pdbx_strand_id
1 'polypeptide(L)'
;MLTFITSRDHRLMRRVNRWSAPKWIRLWMISATRGGDGWIWCALALTVWLFGGERGPRTVLACVLPAAVGIACFLVLKRGTGRRRPCQIDRHCWYTLLPPDQFSFPSGHTITAFAITVPLGSFYPEWQAALGFIALSISSSRILLGMHFLSDVVAGALLGAGLGCASYALFI
;
A
#
# COMPACT_ATOMS: atom_id res chain seq x y z
N MET A 1 23.87 -8.63 4.13
CA MET A 1 22.44 -8.82 3.76
C MET A 1 21.81 -7.51 3.28
N LEU A 2 21.88 -6.41 4.02
CA LEU A 2 21.33 -5.09 3.64
C LEU A 2 21.87 -4.57 2.30
N THR A 3 23.17 -4.69 2.04
CA THR A 3 23.80 -4.28 0.77
C THR A 3 23.26 -5.05 -0.44
N PHE A 4 22.93 -6.33 -0.26
CA PHE A 4 22.34 -7.16 -1.32
C PHE A 4 20.91 -6.71 -1.67
N ILE A 5 20.07 -6.45 -0.67
CA ILE A 5 18.69 -5.95 -0.86
C ILE A 5 18.74 -4.60 -1.57
N THR A 6 19.57 -3.67 -1.08
CA THR A 6 19.72 -2.35 -1.68
C THR A 6 20.18 -2.43 -3.15
N SER A 7 21.11 -3.33 -3.48
CA SER A 7 21.60 -3.49 -4.86
C SER A 7 20.51 -4.05 -5.80
N ARG A 8 19.64 -4.93 -5.31
CA ARG A 8 18.48 -5.46 -6.06
C ARG A 8 17.44 -4.38 -6.28
N ASP A 9 17.10 -3.62 -5.25
CA ASP A 9 16.17 -2.49 -5.32
C ASP A 9 16.60 -1.46 -6.38
N HIS A 10 17.88 -1.05 -6.36
CA HIS A 10 18.41 -0.10 -7.33
C HIS A 10 18.44 -0.65 -8.76
N ARG A 11 18.69 -1.96 -8.95
CA ARG A 11 18.63 -2.58 -10.28
C ARG A 11 17.22 -2.58 -10.85
N LEU A 12 16.22 -2.94 -10.01
CA LEU A 12 14.82 -2.91 -10.41
C LEU A 12 14.36 -1.49 -10.74
N MET A 13 14.67 -0.52 -9.87
CA MET A 13 14.36 0.89 -10.08
C MET A 13 14.88 1.38 -11.44
N ARG A 14 16.18 1.15 -11.77
CA ARG A 14 16.75 1.53 -13.05
C ARG A 14 16.08 0.84 -14.25
N ARG A 15 15.64 -0.42 -14.09
CA ARG A 15 14.92 -1.15 -15.14
C ARG A 15 13.54 -0.52 -15.38
N VAL A 16 12.82 -0.20 -14.31
CA VAL A 16 11.51 0.46 -14.36
C VAL A 16 11.61 1.85 -14.99
N ASN A 17 12.61 2.65 -14.60
CA ASN A 17 12.81 4.01 -15.12
C ASN A 17 13.15 4.03 -16.63
N ARG A 18 13.76 2.96 -17.16
CA ARG A 18 14.06 2.82 -18.61
C ARG A 18 12.85 2.34 -19.41
N TRP A 19 11.80 1.85 -18.74
CA TRP A 19 10.63 1.35 -19.46
C TRP A 19 9.69 2.48 -19.83
N SER A 20 9.51 2.70 -21.13
CA SER A 20 8.49 3.61 -21.68
C SER A 20 7.11 2.95 -21.63
N ALA A 21 6.45 3.01 -20.49
CA ALA A 21 5.14 2.40 -20.33
C ALA A 21 4.08 3.05 -21.23
N PRO A 22 3.15 2.24 -21.78
CA PRO A 22 1.97 2.74 -22.48
C PRO A 22 1.15 3.71 -21.60
N LYS A 23 0.47 4.67 -22.25
CA LYS A 23 -0.31 5.71 -21.54
C LYS A 23 -1.36 5.11 -20.59
N TRP A 24 -2.02 4.01 -20.98
CA TRP A 24 -3.04 3.37 -20.16
C TRP A 24 -2.47 2.78 -18.85
N ILE A 25 -1.27 2.19 -18.88
CA ILE A 25 -0.61 1.69 -17.67
C ILE A 25 -0.27 2.86 -16.75
N ARG A 26 0.25 3.97 -17.30
CA ARG A 26 0.57 5.16 -16.49
C ARG A 26 -0.68 5.74 -15.84
N LEU A 27 -1.78 5.87 -16.58
CA LEU A 27 -3.05 6.33 -16.05
C LEU A 27 -3.58 5.39 -14.96
N TRP A 28 -3.53 4.08 -15.19
CA TRP A 28 -3.93 3.09 -14.19
C TRP A 28 -3.10 3.23 -12.91
N MET A 29 -1.77 3.32 -13.00
CA MET A 29 -0.91 3.48 -11.82
C MET A 29 -1.17 4.79 -11.07
N ILE A 30 -1.41 5.88 -11.79
CA ILE A 30 -1.79 7.16 -11.18
C ILE A 30 -3.15 7.04 -10.47
N SER A 31 -4.14 6.42 -11.09
CA SER A 31 -5.45 6.19 -10.48
C SER A 31 -5.36 5.28 -9.26
N ALA A 32 -4.59 4.20 -9.34
CA ALA A 32 -4.38 3.27 -8.24
C ALA A 32 -3.71 3.95 -7.04
N THR A 33 -2.67 4.77 -7.26
CA THR A 33 -2.01 5.47 -6.16
C THR A 33 -2.94 6.50 -5.51
N ARG A 34 -3.72 7.25 -6.30
CA ARG A 34 -4.71 8.20 -5.78
C ARG A 34 -5.88 7.52 -5.06
N GLY A 35 -6.30 6.35 -5.54
CA GLY A 35 -7.26 5.50 -4.82
C GLY A 35 -6.76 5.14 -3.42
N GLY A 36 -5.46 4.88 -3.29
CA GLY A 36 -4.81 4.58 -2.02
C GLY A 36 -4.66 5.75 -1.04
N ASP A 37 -4.96 6.99 -1.45
CA ASP A 37 -4.84 8.20 -0.60
C ASP A 37 -5.89 8.30 0.53
N GLY A 38 -6.76 7.30 0.68
CA GLY A 38 -7.70 7.21 1.82
C GLY A 38 -9.17 7.21 1.43
N TRP A 39 -9.60 8.00 0.44
CA TRP A 39 -11.01 8.17 0.08
C TRP A 39 -11.72 6.87 -0.32
N ILE A 40 -11.03 5.97 -1.05
CA ILE A 40 -11.61 4.67 -1.44
C ILE A 40 -11.90 3.80 -0.20
N TRP A 41 -11.05 3.89 0.81
CA TRP A 41 -11.21 3.16 2.06
C TRP A 41 -12.39 3.68 2.88
N CYS A 42 -12.59 5.01 2.89
CA CYS A 42 -13.75 5.62 3.50
C CYS A 42 -15.04 5.21 2.78
N ALA A 43 -15.03 5.20 1.44
CA ALA A 43 -16.19 4.76 0.65
C ALA A 43 -16.51 3.27 0.89
N LEU A 44 -15.51 2.40 0.93
CA LEU A 44 -15.69 0.98 1.25
C LEU A 44 -16.20 0.78 2.68
N ALA A 45 -15.64 1.49 3.65
CA ALA A 45 -16.10 1.42 5.04
C ALA A 45 -17.56 1.85 5.17
N LEU A 46 -17.95 2.95 4.51
CA LEU A 46 -19.34 3.43 4.48
C LEU A 46 -20.26 2.39 3.81
N THR A 47 -19.86 1.81 2.68
CA THR A 47 -20.61 0.77 1.99
C THR A 47 -20.83 -0.44 2.89
N VAL A 48 -19.78 -0.93 3.53
CA VAL A 48 -19.88 -2.07 4.45
C VAL A 48 -20.72 -1.74 5.68
N TRP A 49 -20.60 -0.52 6.20
CA TRP A 49 -21.42 -0.06 7.33
C TRP A 49 -22.91 -0.04 7.00
N LEU A 50 -23.28 0.46 5.83
CA LEU A 50 -24.68 0.63 5.44
C LEU A 50 -25.32 -0.66 4.91
N PHE A 51 -24.56 -1.51 4.20
CA PHE A 51 -25.09 -2.66 3.46
C PHE A 51 -24.56 -4.00 3.96
N GLY A 52 -23.61 -4.02 4.91
CA GLY A 52 -23.00 -5.24 5.44
C GLY A 52 -23.85 -5.98 6.47
N GLY A 53 -25.07 -5.51 6.76
CA GLY A 53 -25.96 -6.11 7.74
C GLY A 53 -25.35 -6.09 9.16
N GLU A 54 -25.70 -7.07 9.98
CA GLU A 54 -25.21 -7.16 11.37
C GLU A 54 -23.69 -7.27 11.51
N ARG A 55 -23.00 -7.79 10.48
CA ARG A 55 -21.53 -7.90 10.45
C ARG A 55 -20.85 -6.59 10.04
N GLY A 56 -21.57 -5.65 9.43
CA GLY A 56 -21.02 -4.43 8.87
C GLY A 56 -20.18 -3.61 9.85
N PRO A 57 -20.73 -3.17 11.00
CA PRO A 57 -19.99 -2.38 12.00
C PRO A 57 -18.74 -3.09 12.53
N ARG A 58 -18.87 -4.40 12.81
CA ARG A 58 -17.76 -5.24 13.28
C ARG A 58 -16.65 -5.33 12.24
N THR A 59 -16.99 -5.54 10.97
CA THR A 59 -16.04 -5.58 9.85
C THR A 59 -15.33 -4.24 9.66
N VAL A 60 -16.04 -3.13 9.75
CA VAL A 60 -15.45 -1.78 9.66
C VAL A 60 -14.42 -1.57 10.76
N LEU A 61 -14.74 -1.94 12.01
CA LEU A 61 -13.79 -1.86 13.13
C LEU A 61 -12.56 -2.74 12.89
N ALA A 62 -12.78 -3.98 12.39
CA ALA A 62 -11.71 -4.90 12.05
C ALA A 62 -10.78 -4.39 10.93
N CYS A 63 -11.24 -3.48 10.08
CA CYS A 63 -10.44 -2.83 9.04
C CYS A 63 -9.77 -1.54 9.52
N VAL A 64 -10.49 -0.72 10.29
CA VAL A 64 -9.98 0.59 10.76
C VAL A 64 -8.87 0.44 11.78
N LEU A 65 -9.00 -0.50 12.72
CA LEU A 65 -8.00 -0.72 13.77
C LEU A 65 -6.61 -1.06 13.22
N PRO A 66 -6.43 -2.09 12.36
CA PRO A 66 -5.11 -2.41 11.80
C PRO A 66 -4.58 -1.32 10.88
N ALA A 67 -5.44 -0.56 10.18
CA ALA A 67 -5.01 0.58 9.38
C ALA A 67 -4.44 1.70 10.28
N ALA A 68 -5.10 2.03 11.38
CA ALA A 68 -4.63 3.04 12.33
C ALA A 68 -3.30 2.63 12.98
N VAL A 69 -3.18 1.37 13.44
CA VAL A 69 -1.93 0.81 13.98
C VAL A 69 -0.84 0.82 12.91
N GLY A 70 -1.15 0.43 11.67
CA GLY A 70 -0.22 0.43 10.55
C GLY A 70 0.30 1.83 10.23
N ILE A 71 -0.56 2.86 10.27
CA ILE A 71 -0.14 4.26 10.10
C ILE A 71 0.78 4.70 11.24
N ALA A 72 0.48 4.35 12.48
CA ALA A 72 1.33 4.66 13.63
C ALA A 72 2.71 3.99 13.48
N CYS A 73 2.76 2.70 13.15
CA CYS A 73 4.01 1.99 12.86
C CYS A 73 4.79 2.64 11.72
N PHE A 74 4.10 3.03 10.63
CA PHE A 74 4.71 3.73 9.50
C PHE A 74 5.40 5.03 9.95
N LEU A 75 4.73 5.87 10.75
CA LEU A 75 5.28 7.15 11.22
C LEU A 75 6.54 6.97 12.08
N VAL A 76 6.57 5.93 12.93
CA VAL A 76 7.74 5.60 13.77
C VAL A 76 8.88 5.06 12.92
N LEU A 77 8.63 4.04 12.10
CA LEU A 77 9.65 3.38 11.28
C LEU A 77 10.27 4.32 10.25
N LYS A 78 9.47 5.20 9.67
CA LYS A 78 9.91 6.18 8.69
C LYS A 78 10.98 7.13 9.25
N ARG A 79 10.79 7.62 10.47
CA ARG A 79 11.76 8.49 11.15
C ARG A 79 13.04 7.74 11.51
N GLY A 80 12.92 6.46 11.89
CA GLY A 80 14.06 5.63 12.30
C GLY A 80 14.96 5.19 11.14
N THR A 81 14.41 5.01 9.93
CA THR A 81 15.18 4.48 8.79
C THR A 81 15.84 5.54 7.93
N GLY A 82 15.26 6.72 7.79
CA GLY A 82 15.81 7.82 7.00
C GLY A 82 16.08 7.52 5.53
N ARG A 83 15.50 6.43 4.95
CA ARG A 83 15.77 5.96 3.60
C ARG A 83 15.21 6.92 2.55
N ARG A 84 16.05 7.43 1.65
CA ARG A 84 15.63 8.32 0.54
C ARG A 84 14.80 7.56 -0.50
N ARG A 85 13.90 8.27 -1.19
CA ARG A 85 13.03 7.70 -2.24
C ARG A 85 13.76 7.47 -3.56
N PRO A 86 13.32 6.48 -4.38
CA PRO A 86 13.86 6.25 -5.71
C PRO A 86 13.90 7.50 -6.59
N CYS A 87 12.81 8.28 -6.62
CA CYS A 87 12.68 9.49 -7.43
C CYS A 87 13.64 10.65 -7.02
N GLN A 88 14.20 10.59 -5.82
CA GLN A 88 15.23 11.55 -5.37
C GLN A 88 16.65 11.13 -5.80
N ILE A 89 16.84 9.85 -6.09
CA ILE A 89 18.13 9.30 -6.52
C ILE A 89 18.26 9.35 -8.04
N ASP A 90 17.19 9.02 -8.75
CA ASP A 90 17.11 9.05 -10.21
C ASP A 90 15.86 9.81 -10.65
N ARG A 91 16.06 10.92 -11.40
CA ARG A 91 14.99 11.82 -11.83
C ARG A 91 14.06 11.26 -12.92
N HIS A 92 14.34 10.09 -13.46
CA HIS A 92 13.53 9.43 -14.48
C HIS A 92 12.32 8.67 -13.91
N CYS A 93 11.50 9.34 -13.09
CA CYS A 93 10.24 8.78 -12.63
C CYS A 93 9.12 9.08 -13.63
N TRP A 94 8.20 8.13 -13.83
CA TRP A 94 7.05 8.31 -14.71
C TRP A 94 6.08 9.40 -14.24
N TYR A 95 6.20 9.80 -13.00
CA TYR A 95 5.27 10.72 -12.38
C TYR A 95 6.00 11.82 -11.60
N THR A 96 5.61 13.05 -11.91
CA THR A 96 6.21 14.26 -11.34
C THR A 96 5.52 14.76 -10.08
N LEU A 97 4.64 13.96 -9.45
CA LEU A 97 4.08 14.33 -8.15
C LEU A 97 5.20 14.36 -7.12
N LEU A 98 5.35 15.53 -6.51
CA LEU A 98 6.24 15.68 -5.37
C LEU A 98 5.72 14.79 -4.23
N PRO A 99 6.50 13.82 -3.75
CA PRO A 99 6.10 13.03 -2.59
C PRO A 99 5.94 13.96 -1.39
N PRO A 100 4.94 13.72 -0.51
CA PRO A 100 4.68 14.56 0.65
C PRO A 100 5.83 14.58 1.66
N ASP A 101 6.79 13.67 1.51
CA ASP A 101 7.94 13.52 2.40
C ASP A 101 9.15 12.88 1.70
N GLN A 102 10.31 12.96 2.37
CA GLN A 102 11.61 12.55 1.82
C GLN A 102 11.93 11.06 2.01
N PHE A 103 11.21 10.33 2.86
CA PHE A 103 11.56 8.97 3.26
C PHE A 103 10.71 7.92 2.55
N SER A 104 11.33 6.77 2.21
CA SER A 104 10.68 5.72 1.43
C SER A 104 10.22 4.52 2.25
N PHE A 105 10.88 4.19 3.35
CA PHE A 105 10.61 2.95 4.09
C PHE A 105 9.80 3.19 5.37
N PRO A 106 8.82 2.33 5.62
CA PRO A 106 8.14 1.41 4.70
C PRO A 106 7.10 2.13 3.82
N SER A 107 6.41 1.42 2.91
CA SER A 107 5.35 2.00 2.08
C SER A 107 4.02 2.09 2.85
N GLY A 108 3.62 3.31 3.25
CA GLY A 108 2.38 3.54 3.99
C GLY A 108 1.12 3.14 3.21
N HIS A 109 1.03 3.47 1.90
CA HIS A 109 -0.09 3.06 1.05
C HIS A 109 -0.25 1.53 0.99
N THR A 110 0.87 0.81 0.95
CA THR A 110 0.86 -0.65 0.93
C THR A 110 0.42 -1.22 2.29
N ILE A 111 0.93 -0.65 3.39
CA ILE A 111 0.49 -1.05 4.74
C ILE A 111 -1.03 -0.91 4.85
N THR A 112 -1.57 0.27 4.55
CA THR A 112 -3.01 0.55 4.65
C THR A 112 -3.82 -0.35 3.73
N ALA A 113 -3.38 -0.56 2.48
CA ALA A 113 -4.08 -1.42 1.54
C ALA A 113 -4.22 -2.85 2.08
N PHE A 114 -3.14 -3.47 2.55
CA PHE A 114 -3.19 -4.83 3.07
C PHE A 114 -3.87 -4.92 4.44
N ALA A 115 -3.68 -3.93 5.30
CA ALA A 115 -4.34 -3.88 6.62
C ALA A 115 -5.87 -3.83 6.51
N ILE A 116 -6.42 -3.25 5.43
CA ILE A 116 -7.85 -3.17 5.20
C ILE A 116 -8.35 -4.36 4.37
N THR A 117 -7.66 -4.69 3.27
CA THR A 117 -8.17 -5.71 2.33
C THR A 117 -8.11 -7.12 2.89
N VAL A 118 -7.17 -7.42 3.78
CA VAL A 118 -7.07 -8.76 4.39
C VAL A 118 -8.27 -9.06 5.30
N PRO A 119 -8.59 -8.29 6.34
CA PRO A 119 -9.76 -8.57 7.17
C PRO A 119 -11.06 -8.45 6.38
N LEU A 120 -11.19 -7.45 5.49
CA LEU A 120 -12.38 -7.29 4.67
C LEU A 120 -12.65 -8.52 3.78
N GLY A 121 -11.63 -9.03 3.09
CA GLY A 121 -11.74 -10.24 2.28
C GLY A 121 -11.96 -11.52 3.09
N SER A 122 -11.54 -11.52 4.37
CA SER A 122 -11.83 -12.64 5.28
C SER A 122 -13.29 -12.65 5.76
N PHE A 123 -13.91 -11.48 5.96
CA PHE A 123 -15.34 -11.37 6.27
C PHE A 123 -16.25 -11.54 5.04
N TYR A 124 -15.76 -11.14 3.85
CA TYR A 124 -16.46 -11.21 2.57
C TYR A 124 -15.59 -11.92 1.53
N PRO A 125 -15.51 -13.27 1.57
CA PRO A 125 -14.62 -14.05 0.68
C PRO A 125 -14.89 -13.84 -0.82
N GLU A 126 -16.10 -13.53 -1.19
CA GLU A 126 -16.50 -13.20 -2.56
C GLU A 126 -15.82 -11.95 -3.12
N TRP A 127 -15.35 -11.04 -2.25
CA TRP A 127 -14.62 -9.84 -2.65
C TRP A 127 -13.09 -10.00 -2.67
N GLN A 128 -12.59 -11.14 -2.20
CA GLN A 128 -11.17 -11.37 -1.96
C GLN A 128 -10.30 -11.12 -3.19
N ALA A 129 -10.75 -11.61 -4.38
CA ALA A 129 -10.02 -11.41 -5.63
C ALA A 129 -9.96 -9.93 -6.03
N ALA A 130 -11.08 -9.20 -5.93
CA ALA A 130 -11.14 -7.78 -6.24
C ALA A 130 -10.31 -6.94 -5.26
N LEU A 131 -10.39 -7.23 -3.96
CA LEU A 131 -9.60 -6.56 -2.92
C LEU A 131 -8.11 -6.83 -3.10
N GLY A 132 -7.72 -8.07 -3.41
CA GLY A 132 -6.35 -8.43 -3.74
C GLY A 132 -5.83 -7.66 -4.96
N PHE A 133 -6.64 -7.55 -6.02
CA PHE A 133 -6.30 -6.77 -7.20
C PHE A 133 -6.10 -5.28 -6.87
N ILE A 134 -6.95 -4.69 -6.04
CA ILE A 134 -6.81 -3.29 -5.57
C ILE A 134 -5.52 -3.11 -4.79
N ALA A 135 -5.26 -3.97 -3.79
CA ALA A 135 -4.06 -3.88 -2.96
C ALA A 135 -2.77 -4.03 -3.79
N LEU A 136 -2.75 -4.98 -4.73
CA LEU A 136 -1.62 -5.19 -5.63
C LEU A 136 -1.44 -4.03 -6.62
N SER A 137 -2.53 -3.46 -7.15
CA SER A 137 -2.48 -2.29 -8.02
C SER A 137 -1.90 -1.07 -7.31
N ILE A 138 -2.37 -0.78 -6.08
CA ILE A 138 -1.83 0.30 -5.25
C ILE A 138 -0.34 0.05 -4.98
N SER A 139 0.03 -1.15 -4.56
CA SER A 139 1.41 -1.51 -4.23
C SER A 139 2.34 -1.40 -5.44
N SER A 140 1.92 -1.91 -6.60
CA SER A 140 2.67 -1.82 -7.86
C SER A 140 2.85 -0.38 -8.31
N SER A 141 1.82 0.46 -8.12
CA SER A 141 1.89 1.88 -8.47
C SER A 141 3.02 2.61 -7.72
N ARG A 142 3.27 2.21 -6.45
CA ARG A 142 4.33 2.85 -5.63
C ARG A 142 5.73 2.56 -6.15
N ILE A 143 5.92 1.39 -6.75
CA ILE A 143 7.19 1.00 -7.39
C ILE A 143 7.32 1.68 -8.76
N LEU A 144 6.29 1.55 -9.60
CA LEU A 144 6.31 2.02 -10.98
C LEU A 144 6.38 3.54 -11.09
N LEU A 145 5.80 4.27 -10.14
CA LEU A 145 5.87 5.73 -10.05
C LEU A 145 7.15 6.23 -9.33
N GLY A 146 8.08 5.35 -8.97
CA GLY A 146 9.36 5.71 -8.33
C GLY A 146 9.24 6.26 -6.91
N MET A 147 8.11 6.01 -6.23
CA MET A 147 7.86 6.49 -4.87
C MET A 147 8.52 5.61 -3.80
N HIS A 148 8.60 4.30 -4.06
CA HIS A 148 9.13 3.30 -3.12
C HIS A 148 9.96 2.25 -3.84
N PHE A 149 10.92 1.66 -3.14
CA PHE A 149 11.61 0.46 -3.59
C PHE A 149 10.73 -0.79 -3.39
N LEU A 150 11.07 -1.88 -4.08
CA LEU A 150 10.36 -3.14 -3.90
C LEU A 150 10.39 -3.62 -2.44
N SER A 151 11.52 -3.50 -1.77
CA SER A 151 11.64 -3.89 -0.35
C SER A 151 10.75 -3.07 0.59
N ASP A 152 10.52 -1.77 0.30
CA ASP A 152 9.60 -0.92 1.08
C ASP A 152 8.15 -1.41 0.95
N VAL A 153 7.80 -1.84 -0.26
CA VAL A 153 6.47 -2.37 -0.59
C VAL A 153 6.26 -3.75 0.04
N VAL A 154 7.25 -4.66 -0.08
CA VAL A 154 7.17 -5.99 0.53
C VAL A 154 7.05 -5.89 2.05
N ALA A 155 7.90 -5.06 2.69
CA ALA A 155 7.81 -4.83 4.14
C ALA A 155 6.44 -4.25 4.53
N GLY A 156 5.93 -3.29 3.74
CA GLY A 156 4.60 -2.71 3.96
C GLY A 156 3.48 -3.75 3.83
N ALA A 157 3.55 -4.62 2.82
CA ALA A 157 2.57 -5.68 2.60
C ALA A 157 2.55 -6.70 3.74
N LEU A 158 3.73 -7.15 4.17
CA LEU A 158 3.86 -8.09 5.29
C LEU A 158 3.34 -7.50 6.59
N LEU A 159 3.69 -6.25 6.89
CA LEU A 159 3.21 -5.56 8.08
C LEU A 159 1.69 -5.38 8.04
N GLY A 160 1.17 -4.85 6.92
CA GLY A 160 -0.27 -4.62 6.75
C GLY A 160 -1.08 -5.92 6.82
N ALA A 161 -0.62 -6.97 6.11
CA ALA A 161 -1.28 -8.27 6.15
C ALA A 161 -1.25 -8.91 7.55
N GLY A 162 -0.10 -8.86 8.23
CA GLY A 162 0.03 -9.36 9.61
C GLY A 162 -0.93 -8.66 10.58
N LEU A 163 -1.01 -7.33 10.52
CA LEU A 163 -1.95 -6.54 11.32
C LEU A 163 -3.40 -6.87 10.95
N GLY A 164 -3.70 -7.02 9.66
CA GLY A 164 -5.04 -7.39 9.17
C GLY A 164 -5.47 -8.78 9.64
N CYS A 165 -4.59 -9.78 9.56
CA CYS A 165 -4.85 -11.14 10.07
C CYS A 165 -5.09 -11.13 11.59
N ALA A 166 -4.24 -10.42 12.34
CA ALA A 166 -4.38 -10.30 13.79
C ALA A 166 -5.71 -9.64 14.17
N SER A 167 -6.07 -8.55 13.46
CA SER A 167 -7.35 -7.89 13.68
C SER A 167 -8.53 -8.80 13.34
N TYR A 168 -8.50 -9.49 12.21
CA TYR A 168 -9.56 -10.45 11.87
C TYR A 168 -9.77 -11.48 12.98
N ALA A 169 -8.68 -12.07 13.51
CA ALA A 169 -8.74 -13.04 14.60
C ALA A 169 -9.34 -12.47 15.91
N LEU A 170 -9.22 -11.17 16.15
CA LEU A 170 -9.84 -10.51 17.32
C LEU A 170 -11.33 -10.26 17.14
N PHE A 171 -11.81 -10.21 15.90
CA PHE A 171 -13.18 -9.86 15.57
C PHE A 171 -14.01 -11.04 15.02
N ILE A 172 -13.48 -12.27 14.97
CA ILE A 172 -14.26 -13.49 14.74
C ILE A 172 -15.04 -13.80 16.02
#